data_ec9f50b58125cb618d796e7deea47484
#
_entry.id   ec9f50b58125cb618d796e7deea47484
#
_cell.length_a   1.000
_cell.length_b   1.000
_cell.length_c   1.000
_cell.angle_alpha   90.00
_cell.angle_beta   90.00
_cell.angle_gamma   90.00
#
_symmetry.space_group_name_H-M   'P 1'
#
loop_
_entity.id
_entity.type
_entity.pdbx_description
1 polymer ?
#
loop_
_entity_poly.entity_id
_entity_poly.type
_entity_poly.pdbx_seq_one_letter_code
_entity_poly.pdbx_strand_id
1 'polypeptide(L)'
;MTTFTDKELIKEIRERIGSLDVRDNIERLAYEIALASLEREQIRHEHAKWSDSTFGCVGPIGPLKHLSKEALEAAAEPEDLSEWADMQFLLWDAQRRAGISDAEITVAMEDKLKINMERQWPEPKDGEPRLHIKEPGNSPVIPDGWISCSDRMPEDTKMLLAFSQGEIVAAYWNWVVNPIDYKKYRAFTYLSGNILDDVTHWMPLPKPPQEVNRG
;
A
#
# COMPACT_ATOMS: atom_id res chain seq x y z
N MET A 1 31.88 -15.40 -25.08
CA MET A 1 30.67 -15.91 -24.44
C MET A 1 29.51 -15.41 -25.27
N THR A 2 28.67 -16.29 -25.78
CA THR A 2 27.46 -15.91 -26.55
C THR A 2 26.45 -15.43 -25.56
N THR A 3 26.11 -14.14 -25.60
CA THR A 3 25.02 -13.55 -24.80
C THR A 3 23.69 -13.83 -25.51
N PHE A 4 22.88 -14.71 -24.96
CA PHE A 4 21.53 -14.94 -25.44
C PHE A 4 20.65 -13.76 -25.02
N THR A 5 19.73 -13.38 -25.90
CA THR A 5 18.57 -12.55 -25.50
C THR A 5 17.58 -13.41 -24.73
N ASP A 6 16.73 -12.81 -23.89
CA ASP A 6 15.71 -13.55 -23.13
C ASP A 6 14.83 -14.42 -24.05
N LYS A 7 14.46 -13.92 -25.25
CA LYS A 7 13.67 -14.67 -26.23
C LYS A 7 14.40 -15.91 -26.78
N GLU A 8 15.70 -15.78 -27.03
CA GLU A 8 16.51 -16.91 -27.49
C GLU A 8 16.69 -17.93 -26.38
N LEU A 9 16.92 -17.48 -25.16
CA LEU A 9 17.09 -18.36 -24.01
C LEU A 9 15.77 -19.10 -23.67
N ILE A 10 14.63 -18.43 -23.70
CA ILE A 10 13.31 -19.06 -23.54
C ILE A 10 13.09 -20.15 -24.58
N LYS A 11 13.42 -19.88 -25.86
CA LYS A 11 13.29 -20.86 -26.94
C LYS A 11 14.15 -22.09 -26.69
N GLU A 12 15.44 -21.88 -26.37
CA GLU A 12 16.40 -22.96 -26.10
C GLU A 12 15.96 -23.81 -24.90
N ILE A 13 15.49 -23.21 -23.82
CA ILE A 13 14.99 -23.94 -22.65
C ILE A 13 13.76 -24.78 -22.99
N ARG A 14 12.81 -24.28 -23.79
CA ARG A 14 11.66 -25.06 -24.24
C ARG A 14 12.05 -26.28 -25.10
N GLU A 15 13.00 -26.10 -26.01
CA GLU A 15 13.52 -27.18 -26.83
C GLU A 15 14.25 -28.22 -25.95
N ARG A 16 14.99 -27.77 -24.93
CA ARG A 16 15.70 -28.67 -24.00
C ARG A 16 14.70 -29.48 -23.16
N ILE A 17 13.69 -28.87 -22.59
CA ILE A 17 12.60 -29.57 -21.83
C ILE A 17 12.00 -30.68 -22.70
N GLY A 18 11.72 -30.41 -23.97
CA GLY A 18 11.15 -31.38 -24.90
C GLY A 18 12.05 -32.57 -25.24
N SER A 19 13.37 -32.42 -25.05
CA SER A 19 14.37 -33.47 -25.34
C SER A 19 14.76 -34.31 -24.11
N LEU A 20 14.34 -33.95 -22.89
CA LEU A 20 14.67 -34.67 -21.66
C LEU A 20 13.95 -36.01 -21.53
N ASP A 21 14.68 -37.03 -21.05
CA ASP A 21 14.10 -38.33 -20.67
C ASP A 21 13.22 -38.19 -19.42
N VAL A 22 12.30 -39.15 -19.23
CA VAL A 22 11.40 -39.18 -18.03
C VAL A 22 12.21 -39.28 -16.71
N ARG A 23 13.46 -39.75 -16.77
CA ARG A 23 14.33 -39.86 -15.59
C ARG A 23 15.03 -38.58 -15.18
N ASP A 24 15.01 -37.55 -16.04
CA ASP A 24 15.70 -36.27 -15.82
C ASP A 24 14.80 -35.27 -15.08
N ASN A 25 14.07 -35.73 -14.04
CA ASN A 25 13.06 -34.95 -13.34
C ASN A 25 13.59 -33.66 -12.68
N ILE A 26 14.83 -33.70 -12.14
CA ILE A 26 15.43 -32.52 -11.48
C ILE A 26 15.81 -31.48 -12.54
N GLU A 27 16.43 -31.91 -13.66
CA GLU A 27 16.81 -31.01 -14.74
C GLU A 27 15.55 -30.39 -15.39
N ARG A 28 14.53 -31.19 -15.65
CA ARG A 28 13.21 -30.72 -16.15
C ARG A 28 12.61 -29.67 -15.24
N LEU A 29 12.53 -29.93 -13.93
CA LEU A 29 11.97 -29.01 -12.96
C LEU A 29 12.77 -27.70 -12.89
N ALA A 30 14.10 -27.78 -12.96
CA ALA A 30 14.95 -26.58 -12.99
C ALA A 30 14.70 -25.72 -14.23
N TYR A 31 14.55 -26.33 -15.40
CA TYR A 31 14.21 -25.62 -16.63
C TYR A 31 12.80 -25.04 -16.61
N GLU A 32 11.81 -25.74 -16.06
CA GLU A 32 10.43 -25.24 -15.92
C GLU A 32 10.37 -24.01 -15.00
N ILE A 33 11.09 -24.03 -13.87
CA ILE A 33 11.22 -22.87 -12.98
C ILE A 33 11.92 -21.70 -13.68
N ALA A 34 13.04 -21.97 -14.37
CA ALA A 34 13.76 -20.93 -15.10
C ALA A 34 12.90 -20.33 -16.23
N LEU A 35 12.17 -21.16 -16.95
CA LEU A 35 11.29 -20.73 -18.03
C LEU A 35 10.19 -19.81 -17.51
N ALA A 36 9.47 -20.21 -16.45
CA ALA A 36 8.43 -19.41 -15.84
C ALA A 36 8.94 -18.05 -15.32
N SER A 37 10.17 -18.03 -14.75
CA SER A 37 10.82 -16.81 -14.30
C SER A 37 11.15 -15.88 -15.46
N LEU A 38 11.73 -16.40 -16.54
CA LEU A 38 12.11 -15.63 -17.73
C LEU A 38 10.90 -15.08 -18.48
N GLU A 39 9.84 -15.87 -18.63
CA GLU A 39 8.58 -15.43 -19.25
C GLU A 39 7.94 -14.28 -18.46
N ARG A 40 7.93 -14.37 -17.13
CA ARG A 40 7.42 -13.31 -16.25
C ARG A 40 8.28 -12.04 -16.35
N GLU A 41 9.60 -12.17 -16.41
CA GLU A 41 10.51 -11.04 -16.55
C GLU A 41 10.39 -10.36 -17.93
N GLN A 42 10.15 -11.12 -18.99
CA GLN A 42 9.87 -10.56 -20.31
C GLN A 42 8.60 -9.69 -20.28
N ILE A 43 7.50 -10.17 -19.68
CA ILE A 43 6.26 -9.39 -19.53
C ILE A 43 6.53 -8.12 -18.72
N ARG A 44 7.29 -8.21 -17.64
CA ARG A 44 7.67 -7.07 -16.80
C ARG A 44 8.44 -6.00 -17.58
N HIS A 45 9.40 -6.42 -18.41
CA HIS A 45 10.16 -5.51 -19.28
C HIS A 45 9.29 -4.86 -20.37
N GLU A 46 8.38 -5.61 -20.97
CA GLU A 46 7.47 -5.10 -21.98
C GLU A 46 6.50 -4.08 -21.37
N HIS A 47 5.96 -4.38 -20.19
CA HIS A 47 5.13 -3.45 -19.43
C HIS A 47 5.90 -2.18 -19.06
N ALA A 48 7.13 -2.29 -18.56
CA ALA A 48 7.96 -1.12 -18.21
C ALA A 48 8.15 -0.17 -19.40
N LYS A 49 8.44 -0.71 -20.58
CA LYS A 49 8.58 0.08 -21.82
C LYS A 49 7.28 0.77 -22.21
N TRP A 50 6.16 0.05 -22.13
CA TRP A 50 4.85 0.60 -22.40
C TRP A 50 4.49 1.71 -21.41
N SER A 51 4.70 1.48 -20.12
CA SER A 51 4.42 2.46 -19.06
C SER A 51 5.24 3.74 -19.24
N ASP A 52 6.53 3.62 -19.58
CA ASP A 52 7.39 4.79 -19.83
C ASP A 52 6.96 5.59 -21.07
N SER A 53 6.53 4.90 -22.11
CA SER A 53 6.04 5.56 -23.33
C SER A 53 4.68 6.24 -23.14
N THR A 54 3.85 5.74 -22.24
CA THR A 54 2.48 6.19 -22.01
C THR A 54 2.40 7.28 -20.94
N PHE A 55 3.11 7.10 -19.84
CA PHE A 55 3.02 7.98 -18.65
C PHE A 55 4.27 8.84 -18.44
N GLY A 56 5.35 8.58 -19.17
CA GLY A 56 6.61 9.32 -19.02
C GLY A 56 7.34 9.01 -17.72
N CYS A 57 8.30 9.88 -17.38
CA CYS A 57 9.13 9.76 -16.19
C CYS A 57 8.42 10.38 -14.98
N VAL A 58 7.49 9.63 -14.36
CA VAL A 58 6.79 10.01 -13.13
C VAL A 58 7.24 9.12 -11.96
N GLY A 59 7.05 9.60 -10.72
CA GLY A 59 7.42 8.84 -9.51
C GLY A 59 6.44 7.69 -9.18
N PRO A 60 6.69 6.96 -8.08
CA PRO A 60 5.92 5.77 -7.70
C PRO A 60 4.53 6.06 -7.11
N ILE A 61 4.23 7.30 -6.74
CA ILE A 61 3.01 7.66 -6.00
C ILE A 61 1.74 7.39 -6.82
N GLY A 62 1.76 7.73 -8.12
CA GLY A 62 0.63 7.48 -9.02
C GLY A 62 0.25 6.01 -9.09
N PRO A 63 1.17 5.12 -9.48
CA PRO A 63 0.93 3.68 -9.49
C PRO A 63 0.47 3.11 -8.14
N LEU A 64 1.04 3.56 -7.00
CA LEU A 64 0.61 3.11 -5.67
C LEU A 64 -0.82 3.53 -5.33
N LYS A 65 -1.23 4.75 -5.70
CA LYS A 65 -2.62 5.19 -5.51
C LYS A 65 -3.59 4.42 -6.40
N HIS A 66 -3.18 4.10 -7.63
CA HIS A 66 -3.99 3.28 -8.54
C HIS A 66 -4.11 1.85 -8.02
N LEU A 67 -3.01 1.23 -7.57
CA LEU A 67 -2.99 -0.09 -6.96
C LEU A 67 -4.04 -0.24 -5.84
N SER A 68 -4.25 0.82 -5.03
CA SER A 68 -5.27 0.77 -3.98
C SER A 68 -6.71 0.68 -4.50
N LYS A 69 -6.99 1.13 -5.73
CA LYS A 69 -8.30 0.99 -6.39
C LYS A 69 -8.47 -0.41 -6.96
N GLU A 70 -7.49 -0.87 -7.72
CA GLU A 70 -7.48 -2.23 -8.27
C GLU A 70 -7.59 -3.30 -7.18
N ALA A 71 -7.00 -3.06 -6.00
CA ALA A 71 -7.16 -3.95 -4.86
C ALA A 71 -8.61 -4.03 -4.34
N LEU A 72 -9.40 -2.95 -4.45
CA LEU A 72 -10.81 -2.96 -4.11
C LEU A 72 -11.67 -3.63 -5.19
N GLU A 73 -11.30 -3.46 -6.46
CA GLU A 73 -11.96 -4.10 -7.60
C GLU A 73 -11.71 -5.61 -7.56
N ALA A 74 -10.47 -6.06 -7.36
CA ALA A 74 -10.13 -7.45 -7.13
C ALA A 74 -10.81 -8.06 -5.90
N ALA A 75 -11.04 -7.28 -4.84
CA ALA A 75 -11.78 -7.73 -3.66
C ALA A 75 -13.28 -7.88 -3.91
N ALA A 76 -13.85 -7.09 -4.85
CA ALA A 76 -15.24 -7.19 -5.25
C ALA A 76 -15.49 -8.40 -6.19
N GLU A 77 -14.54 -8.69 -7.08
CA GLU A 77 -14.60 -9.77 -8.07
C GLU A 77 -13.33 -10.64 -8.02
N PRO A 78 -13.13 -11.47 -6.95
CA PRO A 78 -11.85 -12.16 -6.69
C PRO A 78 -11.48 -13.20 -7.75
N GLU A 79 -12.42 -13.60 -8.61
CA GLU A 79 -12.22 -14.55 -9.70
C GLU A 79 -11.77 -13.88 -11.01
N ASP A 80 -11.84 -12.54 -11.10
CA ASP A 80 -11.37 -11.81 -12.27
C ASP A 80 -9.85 -11.69 -12.26
N LEU A 81 -9.19 -12.47 -13.11
CA LEU A 81 -7.74 -12.48 -13.24
C LEU A 81 -7.18 -11.16 -13.81
N SER A 82 -8.00 -10.35 -14.50
CA SER A 82 -7.55 -9.06 -15.03
C SER A 82 -7.21 -8.07 -13.91
N GLU A 83 -8.02 -8.01 -12.85
CA GLU A 83 -7.77 -7.18 -11.69
C GLU A 83 -6.47 -7.55 -10.96
N TRP A 84 -6.22 -8.85 -10.83
CA TRP A 84 -4.95 -9.34 -10.26
C TRP A 84 -3.75 -8.99 -11.14
N ALA A 85 -3.91 -9.01 -12.47
CA ALA A 85 -2.85 -8.63 -13.40
C ALA A 85 -2.54 -7.12 -13.29
N ASP A 86 -3.57 -6.27 -13.20
CA ASP A 86 -3.42 -4.83 -13.05
C ASP A 86 -2.72 -4.47 -11.74
N MET A 87 -3.12 -5.10 -10.62
CA MET A 87 -2.40 -4.97 -9.35
C MET A 87 -0.91 -5.32 -9.48
N GLN A 88 -0.59 -6.41 -10.20
CA GLN A 88 0.78 -6.85 -10.35
C GLN A 88 1.60 -5.88 -11.21
N PHE A 89 1.04 -5.36 -12.30
CA PHE A 89 1.68 -4.36 -13.15
C PHE A 89 1.94 -3.06 -12.40
N LEU A 90 0.98 -2.58 -11.64
CA LEU A 90 1.11 -1.36 -10.86
C LEU A 90 2.15 -1.50 -9.75
N LEU A 91 2.22 -2.66 -9.10
CA LEU A 91 3.23 -2.92 -8.07
C LEU A 91 4.65 -2.94 -8.68
N TRP A 92 4.84 -3.60 -9.81
CA TRP A 92 6.13 -3.62 -10.50
C TRP A 92 6.55 -2.22 -10.98
N ASP A 93 5.60 -1.44 -11.53
CA ASP A 93 5.89 -0.10 -11.99
C ASP A 93 6.24 0.83 -10.83
N ALA A 94 5.51 0.77 -9.72
CA ALA A 94 5.80 1.53 -8.51
C ALA A 94 7.20 1.18 -7.94
N GLN A 95 7.52 -0.10 -7.82
CA GLN A 95 8.80 -0.59 -7.33
C GLN A 95 9.96 -0.08 -8.20
N ARG A 96 9.86 -0.24 -9.52
CA ARG A 96 10.84 0.23 -10.49
C ARG A 96 11.04 1.75 -10.42
N ARG A 97 9.94 2.52 -10.36
CA ARG A 97 9.97 4.00 -10.27
C ARG A 97 10.49 4.51 -8.93
N ALA A 98 10.40 3.70 -7.88
CA ALA A 98 11.04 3.98 -6.60
C ALA A 98 12.53 3.63 -6.57
N GLY A 99 13.06 3.01 -7.62
CA GLY A 99 14.45 2.56 -7.70
C GLY A 99 14.76 1.34 -6.83
N ILE A 100 13.75 0.58 -6.42
CA ILE A 100 13.91 -0.61 -5.58
C ILE A 100 14.20 -1.82 -6.47
N SER A 101 15.34 -2.45 -6.29
CA SER A 101 15.73 -3.68 -7.01
C SER A 101 15.04 -4.92 -6.44
N ASP A 102 14.99 -5.99 -7.23
CA ASP A 102 14.45 -7.29 -6.78
C ASP A 102 15.27 -7.90 -5.65
N ALA A 103 16.57 -7.66 -5.61
CA ALA A 103 17.42 -8.12 -4.52
C ALA A 103 17.06 -7.41 -3.19
N GLU A 104 16.87 -6.09 -3.23
CA GLU A 104 16.49 -5.30 -2.05
C GLU A 104 15.11 -5.69 -1.54
N ILE A 105 14.13 -5.82 -2.44
CA ILE A 105 12.78 -6.21 -2.01
C ILE A 105 12.75 -7.65 -1.47
N THR A 106 13.54 -8.57 -2.04
CA THR A 106 13.62 -9.95 -1.55
C THR A 106 14.15 -9.99 -0.12
N VAL A 107 15.24 -9.28 0.18
CA VAL A 107 15.78 -9.19 1.55
C VAL A 107 14.75 -8.57 2.50
N ALA A 108 14.09 -7.48 2.08
CA ALA A 108 13.06 -6.83 2.89
C ALA A 108 11.85 -7.76 3.15
N MET A 109 11.47 -8.61 2.17
CA MET A 109 10.41 -9.60 2.34
C MET A 109 10.80 -10.70 3.32
N GLU A 110 12.03 -11.21 3.28
CA GLU A 110 12.53 -12.20 4.23
C GLU A 110 12.50 -11.66 5.67
N ASP A 111 13.00 -10.44 5.88
CA ASP A 111 13.01 -9.82 7.19
C ASP A 111 11.59 -9.51 7.68
N LYS A 112 10.72 -9.02 6.78
CA LYS A 112 9.33 -8.77 7.11
C LYS A 112 8.57 -10.03 7.46
N LEU A 113 8.85 -11.14 6.78
CA LEU A 113 8.26 -12.44 7.08
C LEU A 113 8.63 -12.90 8.49
N LYS A 114 9.90 -12.81 8.90
CA LYS A 114 10.34 -13.13 10.27
C LYS A 114 9.55 -12.32 11.30
N ILE A 115 9.49 -10.99 11.11
CA ILE A 115 8.73 -10.10 11.99
C ILE A 115 7.25 -10.50 12.05
N ASN A 116 6.63 -10.83 10.91
CA ASN A 116 5.22 -11.22 10.87
C ASN A 116 4.96 -12.56 11.55
N MET A 117 5.90 -13.50 11.49
CA MET A 117 5.80 -14.80 12.19
C MET A 117 5.90 -14.66 13.70
N GLU A 118 6.59 -13.65 14.21
CA GLU A 118 6.73 -13.36 15.64
C GLU A 118 5.55 -12.56 16.21
N ARG A 119 4.74 -11.91 15.34
CA ARG A 119 3.60 -11.10 15.75
C ARG A 119 2.41 -11.94 16.17
N GLN A 120 1.61 -11.37 17.08
CA GLN A 120 0.30 -11.91 17.40
C GLN A 120 -0.72 -11.41 16.38
N TRP A 121 -1.53 -12.32 15.90
CA TRP A 121 -2.60 -12.05 14.93
C TRP A 121 -3.95 -12.41 15.56
N PRO A 122 -5.01 -11.61 15.30
CA PRO A 122 -6.35 -11.97 15.73
C PRO A 122 -6.86 -13.19 14.97
N GLU A 123 -7.91 -13.82 15.47
CA GLU A 123 -8.64 -14.85 14.75
C GLU A 123 -9.05 -14.34 13.36
N PRO A 124 -8.75 -15.09 12.29
CA PRO A 124 -9.07 -14.67 10.94
C PRO A 124 -10.59 -14.63 10.75
N LYS A 125 -11.07 -13.55 10.16
CA LYS A 125 -12.46 -13.41 9.73
C LYS A 125 -12.50 -13.23 8.22
N ASP A 126 -13.45 -13.90 7.59
CA ASP A 126 -13.63 -13.79 6.15
C ASP A 126 -14.07 -12.37 5.75
N GLY A 127 -13.49 -11.84 4.67
CA GLY A 127 -13.78 -10.50 4.19
C GLY A 127 -13.23 -9.34 5.03
N GLU A 128 -12.58 -9.60 6.17
CA GLU A 128 -11.98 -8.55 7.00
C GLU A 128 -10.45 -8.43 6.79
N PRO A 129 -9.90 -7.20 6.78
CA PRO A 129 -8.45 -7.00 6.71
C PRO A 129 -7.74 -7.62 7.92
N ARG A 130 -6.64 -8.34 7.66
CA ARG A 130 -5.82 -8.96 8.71
C ARG A 130 -4.85 -7.94 9.29
N LEU A 131 -5.22 -7.30 10.38
CA LEU A 131 -4.36 -6.37 11.11
C LEU A 131 -3.72 -7.10 12.29
N HIS A 132 -2.39 -7.01 12.46
CA HIS A 132 -1.72 -7.59 13.62
C HIS A 132 -2.15 -6.89 14.91
N ILE A 133 -2.18 -7.66 16.03
CA ILE A 133 -2.42 -7.09 17.35
C ILE A 133 -1.20 -6.23 17.71
N LYS A 134 -1.43 -4.94 17.93
CA LYS A 134 -0.38 -4.05 18.41
C LYS A 134 -0.14 -4.38 19.88
N GLU A 135 1.07 -4.83 20.20
CA GLU A 135 1.44 -4.97 21.61
C GLU A 135 1.37 -3.61 22.31
N PRO A 136 0.86 -3.57 23.56
CA PRO A 136 0.89 -2.35 24.35
C PRO A 136 2.34 -2.04 24.77
N GLY A 137 3.15 -1.48 23.91
CA GLY A 137 4.54 -1.20 24.22
C GLY A 137 5.36 -0.55 23.12
N ASN A 138 4.99 -0.68 21.85
CA ASN A 138 5.69 -0.11 20.70
C ASN A 138 4.83 0.82 19.83
N SER A 139 3.63 1.13 20.22
CA SER A 139 2.95 2.33 19.70
C SER A 139 3.61 3.55 20.33
N PRO A 140 3.89 4.63 19.58
CA PRO A 140 4.09 5.90 20.22
C PRO A 140 2.95 6.05 21.23
N VAL A 141 3.29 6.29 22.51
CA VAL A 141 2.30 6.50 23.57
C VAL A 141 1.40 7.63 23.07
N ILE A 142 0.22 7.26 22.58
CA ILE A 142 -0.80 8.28 22.26
C ILE A 142 -1.21 8.82 23.63
N PRO A 143 -0.87 10.07 23.97
CA PRO A 143 -1.25 10.64 25.25
C PRO A 143 -2.74 10.49 25.45
N ASP A 144 -3.18 10.23 26.68
CA ASP A 144 -4.59 10.09 27.01
C ASP A 144 -5.43 11.22 26.42
N GLY A 145 -6.50 10.85 25.70
CA GLY A 145 -7.41 11.80 25.06
C GLY A 145 -7.33 11.91 23.54
N TRP A 146 -6.28 11.41 22.91
CA TRP A 146 -6.20 11.34 21.45
C TRP A 146 -7.01 10.17 20.89
N ILE A 147 -7.75 10.42 19.81
CA ILE A 147 -8.61 9.45 19.12
C ILE A 147 -8.09 9.29 17.71
N SER A 148 -7.84 8.04 17.29
CA SER A 148 -7.45 7.76 15.90
C SER A 148 -8.63 8.04 14.97
N CYS A 149 -8.36 8.66 13.81
CA CYS A 149 -9.35 8.87 12.77
C CYS A 149 -9.89 7.55 12.18
N SER A 150 -9.12 6.46 12.29
CA SER A 150 -9.58 5.11 11.92
C SER A 150 -10.57 4.51 12.92
N ASP A 151 -10.54 4.95 14.18
CA ASP A 151 -11.42 4.42 15.22
C ASP A 151 -12.74 5.18 15.26
N ARG A 152 -12.68 6.51 15.24
CA ARG A 152 -13.85 7.38 15.27
C ARG A 152 -13.53 8.77 14.73
N MET A 153 -14.40 9.33 13.89
CA MET A 153 -14.37 10.73 13.46
C MET A 153 -15.13 11.63 14.46
N PRO A 154 -14.81 12.96 14.50
CA PRO A 154 -15.57 13.89 15.31
C PRO A 154 -17.06 13.96 14.92
N GLU A 155 -17.95 14.11 15.89
CA GLU A 155 -19.40 14.17 15.65
C GLU A 155 -19.90 15.59 15.41
N ASP A 156 -19.29 16.55 16.08
CA ASP A 156 -19.72 17.96 16.03
C ASP A 156 -18.65 18.87 15.41
N THR A 157 -19.02 20.14 15.18
CA THR A 157 -18.17 21.15 14.53
C THR A 157 -17.34 21.98 15.53
N LYS A 158 -17.21 21.53 16.78
CA LYS A 158 -16.41 22.25 17.77
C LYS A 158 -14.93 22.25 17.42
N MET A 159 -14.24 23.24 17.95
CA MET A 159 -12.79 23.28 17.88
C MET A 159 -12.19 22.07 18.61
N LEU A 160 -11.16 21.50 18.02
CA LEU A 160 -10.43 20.33 18.50
C LEU A 160 -8.94 20.49 18.21
N LEU A 161 -8.14 19.61 18.77
CA LEU A 161 -6.76 19.44 18.35
C LEU A 161 -6.69 18.30 17.32
N ALA A 162 -5.99 18.52 16.22
CA ALA A 162 -5.72 17.53 15.18
C ALA A 162 -4.20 17.25 15.12
N PHE A 163 -3.81 16.01 14.89
CA PHE A 163 -2.41 15.63 14.62
C PHE A 163 -2.26 15.33 13.14
N SER A 164 -1.49 16.17 12.46
CA SER A 164 -1.27 16.14 11.02
C SER A 164 0.21 16.36 10.73
N GLN A 165 0.82 15.55 9.87
CA GLN A 165 2.21 15.70 9.40
C GLN A 165 3.26 15.87 10.52
N GLY A 166 3.01 15.26 11.69
CA GLY A 166 3.92 15.35 12.83
C GLY A 166 3.68 16.54 13.77
N GLU A 167 2.69 17.39 13.49
CA GLU A 167 2.37 18.60 14.26
C GLU A 167 0.96 18.56 14.88
N ILE A 168 0.79 19.25 16.01
CA ILE A 168 -0.50 19.45 16.65
C ILE A 168 -1.09 20.78 16.15
N VAL A 169 -2.26 20.71 15.54
CA VAL A 169 -2.94 21.85 14.93
C VAL A 169 -4.31 22.05 15.58
N ALA A 170 -4.64 23.29 15.92
CA ALA A 170 -6.01 23.64 16.29
C ALA A 170 -6.89 23.65 15.03
N ALA A 171 -7.94 22.86 15.02
CA ALA A 171 -8.74 22.61 13.83
C ALA A 171 -10.24 22.51 14.15
N TYR A 172 -11.06 22.47 13.11
CA TYR A 172 -12.48 22.18 13.16
C TYR A 172 -12.82 20.98 12.29
N TRP A 173 -13.81 20.20 12.65
CA TRP A 173 -14.44 19.20 11.79
C TRP A 173 -15.64 19.80 11.08
N ASN A 174 -15.41 20.44 9.91
CA ASN A 174 -16.39 21.27 9.24
C ASN A 174 -17.03 20.60 8.02
N TRP A 175 -18.21 21.13 7.65
CA TRP A 175 -18.74 20.93 6.32
C TRP A 175 -18.00 21.82 5.31
N VAL A 176 -17.47 21.22 4.28
CA VAL A 176 -16.85 21.92 3.14
C VAL A 176 -17.61 21.58 1.86
N VAL A 177 -17.50 22.46 0.87
CA VAL A 177 -18.12 22.28 -0.44
C VAL A 177 -17.04 22.00 -1.46
N ASN A 178 -17.17 20.89 -2.18
CA ASN A 178 -16.28 20.61 -3.31
C ASN A 178 -16.54 21.66 -4.43
N PRO A 179 -15.54 22.41 -4.86
CA PRO A 179 -15.73 23.46 -5.87
C PRO A 179 -16.08 22.93 -7.27
N ILE A 180 -15.88 21.62 -7.54
CA ILE A 180 -16.11 21.01 -8.84
C ILE A 180 -17.57 20.55 -9.00
N ASP A 181 -18.10 19.83 -8.00
CA ASP A 181 -19.42 19.20 -8.07
C ASP A 181 -20.44 19.76 -7.06
N TYR A 182 -20.03 20.75 -6.27
CA TYR A 182 -20.82 21.43 -5.23
C TYR A 182 -21.37 20.50 -4.14
N LYS A 183 -20.88 19.26 -4.03
CA LYS A 183 -21.27 18.37 -2.95
C LYS A 183 -20.62 18.78 -1.63
N LYS A 184 -21.39 18.63 -0.56
CA LYS A 184 -20.91 18.86 0.80
C LYS A 184 -20.31 17.58 1.36
N TYR A 185 -19.15 17.72 1.99
CA TYR A 185 -18.51 16.64 2.74
C TYR A 185 -17.87 17.18 4.01
N ARG A 186 -17.52 16.30 4.93
CA ARG A 186 -16.82 16.66 6.16
C ARG A 186 -15.31 16.61 5.96
N ALA A 187 -14.60 17.63 6.46
CA ALA A 187 -13.17 17.67 6.47
C ALA A 187 -12.63 18.39 7.72
N PHE A 188 -11.41 18.06 8.11
CA PHE A 188 -10.68 18.89 9.04
C PHE A 188 -10.27 20.19 8.34
N THR A 189 -10.42 21.31 9.05
CA THR A 189 -10.06 22.62 8.50
C THR A 189 -9.23 23.38 9.52
N TYR A 190 -8.30 24.18 9.03
CA TYR A 190 -7.65 25.20 9.82
C TYR A 190 -8.67 26.24 10.33
N LEU A 191 -8.26 27.08 11.28
CA LEU A 191 -9.04 28.25 11.73
C LEU A 191 -9.37 29.22 10.59
N SER A 192 -8.52 29.25 9.55
CA SER A 192 -8.74 30.02 8.31
C SER A 192 -9.85 29.46 7.41
N GLY A 193 -10.34 28.26 7.67
CA GLY A 193 -11.31 27.55 6.81
C GLY A 193 -10.70 26.70 5.70
N ASN A 194 -9.39 26.75 5.49
CA ASN A 194 -8.70 25.88 4.54
C ASN A 194 -8.70 24.43 5.04
N ILE A 195 -8.73 23.45 4.12
CA ILE A 195 -8.68 22.02 4.46
C ILE A 195 -7.33 21.71 5.10
N LEU A 196 -7.37 20.96 6.19
CA LEU A 196 -6.22 20.36 6.85
C LEU A 196 -6.16 18.88 6.42
N ASP A 197 -5.18 18.56 5.59
CA ASP A 197 -4.97 17.19 5.08
C ASP A 197 -4.15 16.34 6.06
N ASP A 198 -4.11 15.01 5.80
CA ASP A 198 -3.27 14.03 6.50
C ASP A 198 -3.48 13.97 8.03
N VAL A 199 -4.67 14.27 8.51
CA VAL A 199 -5.01 14.14 9.94
C VAL A 199 -5.13 12.67 10.29
N THR A 200 -4.31 12.21 11.23
CA THR A 200 -4.30 10.82 11.71
C THR A 200 -5.01 10.63 13.04
N HIS A 201 -4.96 11.65 13.90
CA HIS A 201 -5.59 11.63 15.23
C HIS A 201 -6.21 12.98 15.56
N TRP A 202 -7.19 12.97 16.45
CA TRP A 202 -7.81 14.18 16.97
C TRP A 202 -8.15 14.03 18.46
N MET A 203 -8.31 15.15 19.15
CA MET A 203 -8.83 15.17 20.53
C MET A 203 -9.69 16.41 20.77
N PRO A 204 -10.75 16.31 21.60
CA PRO A 204 -11.47 17.48 22.06
C PRO A 204 -10.53 18.41 22.84
N LEU A 205 -10.79 19.73 22.78
CA LEU A 205 -10.06 20.66 23.63
C LEU A 205 -10.30 20.33 25.11
N PRO A 206 -9.28 20.44 25.98
CA PRO A 206 -9.45 20.29 27.40
C PRO A 206 -10.46 21.34 27.93
N LYS A 207 -11.23 20.96 28.93
CA LYS A 207 -12.12 21.90 29.61
C LYS A 207 -11.30 23.05 30.21
N PRO A 208 -11.77 24.30 30.12
CA PRO A 208 -11.06 25.40 30.77
C PRO A 208 -10.97 25.16 32.29
N PRO A 209 -9.92 25.69 32.95
CA PRO A 209 -9.84 25.62 34.40
C PRO A 209 -11.09 26.24 35.03
N GLN A 210 -11.67 25.54 35.99
CA GLN A 210 -12.77 26.13 36.77
C GLN A 210 -12.19 27.18 37.72
N GLU A 211 -12.73 28.39 37.69
CA GLU A 211 -12.39 29.39 38.68
C GLU A 211 -12.83 28.85 40.06
N VAL A 212 -11.85 28.62 40.92
CA VAL A 212 -12.14 28.36 42.33
C VAL A 212 -12.59 29.67 42.93
N ASN A 213 -13.91 29.83 43.14
CA ASN A 213 -14.41 30.93 43.93
C ASN A 213 -13.75 30.86 45.31
N ARG A 214 -12.72 31.72 45.51
CA ARG A 214 -12.22 31.99 46.86
C ARG A 214 -13.21 32.92 47.52
N GLY A 215 -14.23 32.33 48.23
CA GLY A 215 -15.02 33.04 49.19
C GLY A 215 -14.22 33.41 50.44
#